data_e2affa34117fcd0a1fe4627436a8cfa1
#
_entry.id   e2affa34117fcd0a1fe4627436a8cfa1
#
_cell.length_a   1.000
_cell.length_b   1.000
_cell.length_c   1.000
_cell.angle_alpha   90.00
_cell.angle_beta   90.00
_cell.angle_gamma   90.00
#
_symmetry.space_group_name_H-M   'P 1'
#
loop_
_entity.id
_entity.type
_entity.pdbx_description
1 polymer ?
#
loop_
_entity_poly.entity_id
_entity_poly.type
_entity_poly.pdbx_seq_one_letter_code
_entity_poly.pdbx_strand_id
1 'polypeptide(L)'
;MLRASHGVVLSVLGLLVVATVMVNSASLNLSGDRVTTMDGIFMGKHTWFAAGALLALVAGAMVPVDRLGRQDASWWSTPVFWIAVAVVVGLALVHVPGIGREANGAKRWITLGPIGLQPSEIAKWAVPVLLAWFAVRERARMATFTWGFAVPLAAVAAVCGIIALEDLGTAVLIMAVSVMVLLAAGARVIWVAALAPVGILAFVGLVIASPYRVDRISAFLDPYRDAQGIGYHIIQSLEAISGGGLAGRGLGNSELKFGYLPEATTDFIYAIVAEELGLTGSALVIGLYVLLIACGIAVVTAVARGRGGSLLSPFAQLLGFGIVLTVGFQALINVCVVTGLAPTKGIALPLMSRGGTGWILTCLSIGLLVSMERAADRRRRELGEPVPGEEPTRDQSLTGSAAGAA
;
A
#
# COMPACT_ATOMS: atom_id res chain seq x y z
N MET A 1 10.13 24.90 9.33
CA MET A 1 9.24 24.35 8.26
C MET A 1 8.97 22.88 8.52
N LEU A 2 7.72 22.42 8.33
CA LEU A 2 7.40 20.99 8.43
C LEU A 2 8.10 20.23 7.29
N ARG A 3 8.80 19.16 7.60
CA ARG A 3 9.43 18.29 6.60
C ARG A 3 8.41 17.37 5.98
N ALA A 4 8.65 16.90 4.74
CA ALA A 4 7.75 15.96 4.06
C ALA A 4 7.59 14.65 4.84
N SER A 5 8.67 14.13 5.44
CA SER A 5 8.61 12.97 6.32
C SER A 5 7.72 13.15 7.54
N HIS A 6 7.62 14.37 8.11
CA HIS A 6 6.70 14.63 9.21
C HIS A 6 5.24 14.47 8.76
N GLY A 7 4.90 14.93 7.55
CA GLY A 7 3.57 14.72 6.97
C GLY A 7 3.27 13.25 6.72
N VAL A 8 4.26 12.48 6.24
CA VAL A 8 4.14 11.01 6.09
C VAL A 8 3.86 10.34 7.44
N VAL A 9 4.66 10.65 8.47
CA VAL A 9 4.49 10.06 9.81
C VAL A 9 3.15 10.47 10.43
N LEU A 10 2.76 11.75 10.33
CA LEU A 10 1.48 12.24 10.85
C LEU A 10 0.30 11.53 10.20
N SER A 11 0.34 11.34 8.87
CA SER A 11 -0.71 10.62 8.14
C SER A 11 -0.81 9.16 8.58
N VAL A 12 0.33 8.47 8.75
CA VAL A 12 0.36 7.07 9.22
C VAL A 12 -0.19 6.97 10.65
N LEU A 13 0.23 7.87 11.55
CA LEU A 13 -0.29 7.91 12.92
C LEU A 13 -1.79 8.17 12.94
N GLY A 14 -2.27 9.16 12.18
CA GLY A 14 -3.69 9.48 12.06
C GLY A 14 -4.51 8.28 11.56
N LEU A 15 -4.06 7.63 10.48
CA LEU A 15 -4.73 6.45 9.93
C LEU A 15 -4.75 5.28 10.92
N LEU A 16 -3.64 4.99 11.62
CA LEU A 16 -3.57 3.91 12.61
C LEU A 16 -4.46 4.19 13.84
N VAL A 17 -4.54 5.45 14.29
CA VAL A 17 -5.44 5.84 15.39
C VAL A 17 -6.89 5.62 14.98
N VAL A 18 -7.31 6.17 13.83
CA VAL A 18 -8.68 5.97 13.32
C VAL A 18 -8.96 4.48 13.10
N ALA A 19 -8.00 3.74 12.51
CA ALA A 19 -8.14 2.31 12.29
C ALA A 19 -8.34 1.53 13.59
N THR A 20 -7.54 1.81 14.62
CA THR A 20 -7.64 1.12 15.91
C THR A 20 -9.02 1.34 16.53
N VAL A 21 -9.53 2.58 16.50
CA VAL A 21 -10.86 2.91 17.01
C VAL A 21 -11.94 2.20 16.19
N MET A 22 -11.88 2.33 14.87
CA MET A 22 -12.94 1.84 13.97
C MET A 22 -12.97 0.32 13.87
N VAL A 23 -11.81 -0.37 13.86
CA VAL A 23 -11.78 -1.84 13.86
C VAL A 23 -12.31 -2.40 15.18
N ASN A 24 -12.02 -1.75 16.32
CA ASN A 24 -12.62 -2.15 17.59
C ASN A 24 -14.13 -1.91 17.58
N SER A 25 -14.61 -0.75 17.09
CA SER A 25 -16.04 -0.47 16.94
C SER A 25 -16.74 -1.50 16.05
N ALA A 26 -16.17 -1.78 14.86
CA ALA A 26 -16.72 -2.75 13.92
C ALA A 26 -16.65 -4.21 14.41
N SER A 27 -15.85 -4.52 15.44
CA SER A 27 -15.73 -5.86 16.04
C SER A 27 -16.76 -6.13 17.11
N LEU A 28 -17.61 -5.16 17.47
CA LEU A 28 -18.68 -5.34 18.46
C LEU A 28 -19.76 -6.24 17.90
N ASN A 29 -20.07 -7.33 18.61
CA ASN A 29 -21.13 -8.26 18.25
C ASN A 29 -22.36 -8.08 19.15
N LEU A 30 -23.54 -8.43 18.66
CA LEU A 30 -24.81 -8.45 19.41
C LEU A 30 -24.78 -9.36 20.64
N SER A 31 -23.81 -10.27 20.76
CA SER A 31 -23.72 -11.27 21.85
C SER A 31 -23.39 -10.69 23.22
N GLY A 32 -23.35 -9.39 23.41
CA GLY A 32 -23.30 -8.75 24.74
C GLY A 32 -22.02 -8.92 25.57
N ASP A 33 -21.10 -9.79 25.15
CA ASP A 33 -19.95 -10.20 25.96
C ASP A 33 -18.73 -9.24 25.90
N ARG A 34 -18.81 -8.18 25.12
CA ARG A 34 -17.72 -7.19 25.06
C ARG A 34 -18.28 -5.77 25.00
N VAL A 35 -18.65 -5.26 26.16
CA VAL A 35 -18.64 -3.81 26.36
C VAL A 35 -17.19 -3.39 26.08
N THR A 36 -16.98 -2.53 25.09
CA THR A 36 -15.65 -1.94 24.82
C THR A 36 -15.28 -1.06 26.01
N THR A 37 -14.71 -1.68 27.02
CA THR A 37 -14.00 -0.93 28.07
C THR A 37 -12.73 -0.37 27.44
N MET A 38 -12.28 0.80 27.89
CA MET A 38 -11.00 1.37 27.45
C MET A 38 -9.88 0.33 27.56
N ASP A 39 -9.90 -0.52 28.59
CA ASP A 39 -8.94 -1.62 28.76
C ASP A 39 -9.02 -2.64 27.63
N GLY A 40 -10.21 -2.97 27.12
CA GLY A 40 -10.38 -3.87 25.97
C GLY A 40 -9.82 -3.31 24.65
N ILE A 41 -9.88 -1.98 24.47
CA ILE A 41 -9.27 -1.30 23.33
C ILE A 41 -7.73 -1.34 23.47
N PHE A 42 -7.18 -0.97 24.62
CA PHE A 42 -5.73 -0.90 24.84
C PHE A 42 -5.06 -2.28 24.89
N MET A 43 -5.72 -3.30 25.39
CA MET A 43 -5.22 -4.68 25.49
C MET A 43 -5.61 -5.56 24.29
N GLY A 44 -6.34 -5.01 23.32
CA GLY A 44 -6.82 -5.73 22.13
C GLY A 44 -5.69 -6.13 21.19
N LYS A 45 -5.87 -7.24 20.46
CA LYS A 45 -4.92 -7.70 19.44
C LYS A 45 -4.56 -6.62 18.42
N HIS A 46 -5.50 -5.74 18.07
CA HIS A 46 -5.31 -4.69 17.08
C HIS A 46 -4.34 -3.61 17.57
N THR A 47 -4.33 -3.30 18.85
CA THR A 47 -3.39 -2.34 19.45
C THR A 47 -1.97 -2.88 19.43
N TRP A 48 -1.78 -4.17 19.70
CA TRP A 48 -0.46 -4.81 19.57
C TRP A 48 0.05 -4.81 18.13
N PHE A 49 -0.84 -5.03 17.15
CA PHE A 49 -0.47 -4.91 15.75
C PHE A 49 -0.16 -3.46 15.34
N ALA A 50 -0.88 -2.47 15.88
CA ALA A 50 -0.58 -1.06 15.66
C ALA A 50 0.79 -0.69 16.25
N ALA A 51 1.09 -1.14 17.47
CA ALA A 51 2.41 -0.95 18.08
C ALA A 51 3.53 -1.62 17.23
N GLY A 52 3.31 -2.86 16.77
CA GLY A 52 4.23 -3.55 15.87
C GLY A 52 4.41 -2.80 14.53
N ALA A 53 3.35 -2.23 13.98
CA ALA A 53 3.38 -1.41 12.77
C ALA A 53 4.21 -0.11 12.98
N LEU A 54 4.06 0.56 14.13
CA LEU A 54 4.88 1.73 14.47
C LEU A 54 6.36 1.37 14.63
N LEU A 55 6.66 0.24 15.28
CA LEU A 55 8.03 -0.28 15.34
C LEU A 55 8.58 -0.57 13.95
N ALA A 56 7.76 -1.17 13.06
CA ALA A 56 8.13 -1.42 11.68
C ALA A 56 8.35 -0.13 10.87
N LEU A 57 7.57 0.94 11.12
CA LEU A 57 7.79 2.26 10.53
C LEU A 57 9.17 2.82 10.93
N VAL A 58 9.49 2.74 12.23
CA VAL A 58 10.81 3.17 12.74
C VAL A 58 11.92 2.30 12.15
N ALA A 59 11.73 0.98 12.11
CA ALA A 59 12.70 0.07 11.50
C ALA A 59 12.95 0.41 10.02
N GLY A 60 11.87 0.60 9.23
CA GLY A 60 11.96 1.04 7.83
C GLY A 60 12.69 2.37 7.67
N ALA A 61 12.41 3.33 8.57
CA ALA A 61 13.10 4.62 8.58
C ALA A 61 14.61 4.52 8.93
N MET A 62 15.03 3.43 9.57
CA MET A 62 16.45 3.18 9.90
C MET A 62 17.19 2.41 8.79
N VAL A 63 16.48 1.76 7.87
CA VAL A 63 17.10 1.01 6.76
C VAL A 63 17.81 1.97 5.81
N PRO A 64 19.11 1.81 5.57
CA PRO A 64 19.81 2.62 4.57
C PRO A 64 19.43 2.17 3.15
N VAL A 65 18.52 2.93 2.52
CA VAL A 65 17.92 2.56 1.21
C VAL A 65 18.99 2.34 0.14
N ASP A 66 20.10 3.11 0.17
CA ASP A 66 21.21 2.95 -0.78
C ASP A 66 21.88 1.57 -0.69
N ARG A 67 21.88 0.93 0.50
CA ARG A 67 22.41 -0.44 0.65
C ARG A 67 21.50 -1.50 0.01
N LEU A 68 20.19 -1.27 -0.03
CA LEU A 68 19.25 -2.16 -0.72
C LEU A 68 19.50 -2.13 -2.24
N GLY A 69 19.84 -0.95 -2.78
CA GLY A 69 20.08 -0.74 -4.21
C GLY A 69 21.48 -1.07 -4.70
N ARG A 70 22.38 -1.65 -3.86
CA ARG A 70 23.78 -1.93 -4.27
C ARG A 70 23.83 -2.86 -5.46
N GLN A 71 24.66 -2.46 -6.46
CA GLN A 71 24.86 -3.18 -7.72
C GLN A 71 26.22 -3.89 -7.80
N ASP A 72 27.13 -3.54 -6.88
CA ASP A 72 28.54 -3.93 -6.92
C ASP A 72 28.81 -5.35 -6.40
N ALA A 73 27.80 -5.96 -5.77
CA ALA A 73 27.92 -7.29 -5.19
C ALA A 73 27.43 -8.37 -6.16
N SER A 74 27.92 -9.59 -6.00
CA SER A 74 27.33 -10.77 -6.63
C SER A 74 25.83 -10.80 -6.37
N TRP A 75 25.03 -11.10 -7.39
CA TRP A 75 23.55 -11.01 -7.31
C TRP A 75 22.95 -11.78 -6.12
N TRP A 76 23.52 -12.95 -5.76
CA TRP A 76 23.10 -13.75 -4.61
C TRP A 76 23.50 -13.17 -3.23
N SER A 77 24.45 -12.22 -3.19
CA SER A 77 24.83 -11.53 -1.94
C SER A 77 23.99 -10.26 -1.71
N THR A 78 23.12 -9.89 -2.65
CA THR A 78 22.26 -8.72 -2.51
C THR A 78 21.00 -9.04 -1.68
N PRO A 79 20.53 -8.11 -0.82
CA PRO A 79 19.25 -8.27 -0.13
C PRO A 79 18.08 -8.53 -1.09
N VAL A 80 18.14 -7.97 -2.29
CA VAL A 80 17.11 -8.09 -3.33
C VAL A 80 16.92 -9.54 -3.79
N PHE A 81 18.00 -10.32 -3.89
CA PHE A 81 17.91 -11.74 -4.21
C PHE A 81 17.11 -12.50 -3.16
N TRP A 82 17.40 -12.27 -1.88
CA TRP A 82 16.70 -12.95 -0.79
C TRP A 82 15.24 -12.52 -0.68
N ILE A 83 14.93 -11.27 -1.02
CA ILE A 83 13.55 -10.80 -1.15
C ILE A 83 12.83 -11.56 -2.26
N ALA A 84 13.46 -11.76 -3.43
CA ALA A 84 12.87 -12.54 -4.52
C ALA A 84 12.64 -14.01 -4.11
N VAL A 85 13.64 -14.62 -3.45
CA VAL A 85 13.51 -15.99 -2.90
C VAL A 85 12.35 -16.08 -1.91
N ALA A 86 12.24 -15.12 -0.99
CA ALA A 86 11.15 -15.09 0.00
C ALA A 86 9.76 -15.00 -0.66
N VAL A 87 9.61 -14.21 -1.74
CA VAL A 87 8.36 -14.15 -2.51
C VAL A 87 8.03 -15.49 -3.14
N VAL A 88 8.97 -16.11 -3.86
CA VAL A 88 8.75 -17.39 -4.56
C VAL A 88 8.44 -18.50 -3.57
N VAL A 89 9.25 -18.61 -2.52
CA VAL A 89 9.05 -19.61 -1.46
C VAL A 89 7.73 -19.39 -0.73
N GLY A 90 7.40 -18.15 -0.37
CA GLY A 90 6.14 -17.83 0.29
C GLY A 90 4.92 -18.21 -0.56
N LEU A 91 4.93 -17.87 -1.85
CA LEU A 91 3.86 -18.24 -2.77
C LEU A 91 3.74 -19.76 -2.96
N ALA A 92 4.87 -20.49 -2.98
CA ALA A 92 4.86 -21.93 -3.08
C ALA A 92 4.34 -22.60 -1.79
N LEU A 93 4.73 -22.11 -0.60
CA LEU A 93 4.34 -22.65 0.70
C LEU A 93 2.83 -22.61 0.96
N VAL A 94 2.10 -21.66 0.37
CA VAL A 94 0.62 -21.61 0.49
C VAL A 94 -0.05 -22.87 -0.05
N HIS A 95 0.55 -23.49 -1.07
CA HIS A 95 -0.01 -24.70 -1.70
C HIS A 95 0.40 -26.00 -1.00
N VAL A 96 1.30 -25.93 0.01
CA VAL A 96 1.74 -27.11 0.76
C VAL A 96 0.67 -27.51 1.78
N PRO A 97 0.18 -28.76 1.76
CA PRO A 97 -0.77 -29.27 2.75
C PRO A 97 -0.23 -29.12 4.17
N GLY A 98 -1.06 -28.62 5.09
CA GLY A 98 -0.68 -28.41 6.50
C GLY A 98 -0.01 -27.08 6.81
N ILE A 99 0.46 -26.31 5.81
CA ILE A 99 1.05 -24.97 5.98
C ILE A 99 0.05 -23.91 5.49
N GLY A 100 -0.50 -24.12 4.30
CA GLY A 100 -1.52 -23.23 3.72
C GLY A 100 -2.87 -23.39 4.40
N ARG A 101 -3.47 -22.27 4.79
CA ARG A 101 -4.83 -22.20 5.34
C ARG A 101 -5.78 -21.66 4.28
N GLU A 102 -6.88 -22.35 4.10
CA GLU A 102 -8.01 -21.87 3.31
C GLU A 102 -8.90 -20.96 4.17
N ALA A 103 -9.23 -19.80 3.63
CA ALA A 103 -10.17 -18.86 4.21
C ALA A 103 -11.04 -18.28 3.09
N ASN A 104 -12.36 -18.27 3.29
CA ASN A 104 -13.36 -17.80 2.31
C ASN A 104 -13.19 -18.45 0.92
N GLY A 105 -12.94 -19.77 0.87
CA GLY A 105 -12.81 -20.55 -0.36
C GLY A 105 -11.50 -20.31 -1.14
N ALA A 106 -10.49 -19.67 -0.54
CA ALA A 106 -9.22 -19.42 -1.19
C ALA A 106 -8.03 -19.73 -0.25
N LYS A 107 -6.99 -20.35 -0.80
CA LYS A 107 -5.75 -20.68 -0.08
C LYS A 107 -4.77 -19.51 -0.18
N ARG A 108 -4.87 -18.56 0.77
CA ARG A 108 -4.10 -17.29 0.73
C ARG A 108 -3.17 -17.09 1.91
N TRP A 109 -3.35 -17.85 2.99
CA TRP A 109 -2.69 -17.61 4.26
C TRP A 109 -1.74 -18.74 4.65
N ILE A 110 -0.60 -18.35 5.17
CA ILE A 110 0.32 -19.26 5.90
C ILE A 110 0.12 -18.99 7.38
N THR A 111 -0.15 -20.05 8.16
CA THR A 111 -0.33 -19.92 9.60
C THR A 111 0.96 -20.29 10.31
N LEU A 112 1.59 -19.31 10.93
CA LEU A 112 2.78 -19.49 11.79
C LEU A 112 2.38 -19.25 13.25
N GLY A 113 1.83 -20.27 13.89
CA GLY A 113 1.27 -20.15 15.24
C GLY A 113 0.09 -19.15 15.28
N PRO A 114 0.13 -18.09 16.12
CA PRO A 114 -0.95 -17.11 16.23
C PRO A 114 -0.96 -16.06 15.10
N ILE A 115 0.06 -16.06 14.24
CA ILE A 115 0.25 -15.06 13.19
C ILE A 115 -0.12 -15.65 11.84
N GLY A 116 -1.07 -15.02 11.15
CA GLY A 116 -1.36 -15.27 9.74
C GLY A 116 -0.51 -14.38 8.84
N LEU A 117 0.23 -14.97 7.92
CA LEU A 117 1.01 -14.26 6.90
C LEU A 117 0.39 -14.52 5.53
N GLN A 118 0.15 -13.46 4.78
CA GLN A 118 -0.32 -13.57 3.39
C GLN A 118 0.85 -13.29 2.44
N PRO A 119 1.32 -14.29 1.68
CA PRO A 119 2.49 -14.12 0.79
C PRO A 119 2.27 -13.08 -0.32
N SER A 120 1.04 -12.90 -0.80
CA SER A 120 0.73 -11.83 -1.77
C SER A 120 0.94 -10.42 -1.19
N GLU A 121 0.79 -10.24 0.14
CA GLU A 121 1.15 -8.99 0.81
C GLU A 121 2.66 -8.74 0.79
N ILE A 122 3.47 -9.80 0.95
CA ILE A 122 4.93 -9.69 0.80
C ILE A 122 5.28 -9.37 -0.65
N ALA A 123 4.68 -10.07 -1.63
CA ALA A 123 4.92 -9.85 -3.05
C ALA A 123 4.58 -8.41 -3.47
N LYS A 124 3.49 -7.85 -2.97
CA LYS A 124 3.06 -6.47 -3.23
C LYS A 124 4.14 -5.44 -2.91
N TRP A 125 4.87 -5.61 -1.82
CA TRP A 125 5.95 -4.70 -1.41
C TRP A 125 7.31 -5.08 -2.00
N ALA A 126 7.53 -6.35 -2.25
CA ALA A 126 8.78 -6.85 -2.83
C ALA A 126 8.92 -6.49 -4.32
N VAL A 127 7.85 -6.58 -5.10
CA VAL A 127 7.92 -6.33 -6.55
C VAL A 127 8.44 -4.93 -6.90
N PRO A 128 8.00 -3.83 -6.26
CA PRO A 128 8.61 -2.51 -6.48
C PRO A 128 10.10 -2.45 -6.17
N VAL A 129 10.58 -3.16 -5.13
CA VAL A 129 12.01 -3.26 -4.80
C VAL A 129 12.78 -3.97 -5.91
N LEU A 130 12.26 -5.11 -6.37
CA LEU A 130 12.86 -5.93 -7.46
C LEU A 130 12.91 -5.14 -8.76
N LEU A 131 11.84 -4.46 -9.12
CA LEU A 131 11.76 -3.65 -10.34
C LEU A 131 12.68 -2.43 -10.29
N ALA A 132 12.73 -1.72 -9.16
CA ALA A 132 13.64 -0.59 -9.00
C ALA A 132 15.10 -1.03 -9.12
N TRP A 133 15.46 -2.16 -8.52
CA TRP A 133 16.80 -2.72 -8.63
C TRP A 133 17.14 -3.15 -10.06
N PHE A 134 16.23 -3.86 -10.72
CA PHE A 134 16.38 -4.29 -12.11
C PHE A 134 16.53 -3.09 -13.06
N ALA A 135 15.69 -2.07 -12.90
CA ALA A 135 15.68 -0.89 -13.74
C ALA A 135 17.00 -0.09 -13.66
N VAL A 136 17.60 -0.02 -12.46
CA VAL A 136 18.90 0.63 -12.28
C VAL A 136 20.02 -0.20 -12.91
N ARG A 137 19.97 -1.53 -12.76
CA ARG A 137 20.94 -2.45 -13.34
C ARG A 137 20.95 -2.41 -14.86
N GLU A 138 19.77 -2.41 -15.47
CA GLU A 138 19.59 -2.43 -16.92
C GLU A 138 19.29 -1.03 -17.51
N ARG A 139 19.70 0.04 -16.81
CA ARG A 139 19.36 1.43 -17.15
C ARG A 139 19.60 1.77 -18.63
N ALA A 140 20.70 1.32 -19.22
CA ALA A 140 21.01 1.56 -20.62
C ALA A 140 20.02 0.90 -21.61
N ARG A 141 19.32 -0.14 -21.17
CA ARG A 141 18.38 -0.93 -21.98
C ARG A 141 16.90 -0.63 -21.68
N MET A 142 16.60 0.27 -20.70
CA MET A 142 15.21 0.54 -20.30
C MET A 142 14.34 1.09 -21.43
N ALA A 143 14.91 1.77 -22.43
CA ALA A 143 14.18 2.25 -23.60
C ALA A 143 13.88 1.15 -24.64
N THR A 144 14.44 -0.08 -24.47
CA THR A 144 14.17 -1.20 -25.40
C THR A 144 12.92 -1.98 -25.02
N PHE A 145 12.25 -2.57 -25.99
CA PHE A 145 11.06 -3.39 -25.73
C PHE A 145 11.39 -4.61 -24.88
N THR A 146 12.43 -5.36 -25.23
CA THR A 146 12.72 -6.65 -24.59
C THR A 146 13.15 -6.50 -23.14
N TRP A 147 14.29 -5.82 -22.90
CA TRP A 147 14.87 -5.72 -21.57
C TRP A 147 14.24 -4.62 -20.71
N GLY A 148 13.79 -3.52 -21.34
CA GLY A 148 13.19 -2.42 -20.60
C GLY A 148 11.74 -2.65 -20.21
N PHE A 149 11.04 -3.54 -20.91
CA PHE A 149 9.61 -3.73 -20.67
C PHE A 149 9.18 -5.21 -20.62
N ALA A 150 9.42 -6.00 -21.67
CA ALA A 150 8.86 -7.34 -21.79
C ALA A 150 9.41 -8.32 -20.73
N VAL A 151 10.71 -8.35 -20.50
CA VAL A 151 11.35 -9.27 -19.54
C VAL A 151 10.89 -8.98 -18.11
N PRO A 152 11.00 -7.74 -17.55
CA PRO A 152 10.54 -7.47 -16.20
C PRO A 152 9.02 -7.64 -16.06
N LEU A 153 8.24 -7.26 -17.09
CA LEU A 153 6.79 -7.44 -17.07
C LEU A 153 6.39 -8.92 -17.07
N ALA A 154 7.07 -9.78 -17.85
CA ALA A 154 6.84 -11.21 -17.86
C ALA A 154 7.14 -11.87 -16.50
N ALA A 155 8.23 -11.44 -15.83
CA ALA A 155 8.54 -11.90 -14.48
C ALA A 155 7.45 -11.50 -13.47
N VAL A 156 6.98 -10.25 -13.54
CA VAL A 156 5.86 -9.78 -12.71
C VAL A 156 4.58 -10.53 -13.07
N ALA A 157 4.29 -10.74 -14.36
CA ALA A 157 3.11 -11.47 -14.82
C ALA A 157 3.09 -12.92 -14.32
N ALA A 158 4.23 -13.58 -14.25
CA ALA A 158 4.34 -14.92 -13.67
C ALA A 158 3.95 -14.91 -12.16
N VAL A 159 4.47 -13.98 -11.38
CA VAL A 159 4.10 -13.80 -9.96
C VAL A 159 2.62 -13.46 -9.84
N CYS A 160 2.13 -12.49 -10.62
CA CYS A 160 0.73 -12.09 -10.63
C CYS A 160 -0.20 -13.23 -11.08
N GLY A 161 0.23 -14.09 -12.00
CA GLY A 161 -0.52 -15.25 -12.46
C GLY A 161 -0.79 -16.22 -11.33
N ILE A 162 0.21 -16.54 -10.51
CA ILE A 162 0.04 -17.39 -9.33
C ILE A 162 -0.90 -16.72 -8.32
N ILE A 163 -0.71 -15.43 -8.03
CA ILE A 163 -1.57 -14.68 -7.09
C ILE A 163 -3.00 -14.58 -7.62
N ALA A 164 -3.20 -14.38 -8.92
CA ALA A 164 -4.52 -14.17 -9.55
C ALA A 164 -5.45 -15.38 -9.45
N LEU A 165 -4.91 -16.59 -9.26
CA LEU A 165 -5.72 -17.79 -9.03
C LEU A 165 -6.60 -17.61 -7.79
N GLU A 166 -6.03 -17.02 -6.74
CA GLU A 166 -6.66 -16.86 -5.43
C GLU A 166 -7.09 -15.40 -5.16
N ASP A 167 -6.32 -14.40 -5.64
CA ASP A 167 -6.51 -12.97 -5.37
C ASP A 167 -6.22 -12.11 -6.62
N LEU A 168 -7.24 -12.01 -7.48
CA LEU A 168 -7.16 -11.19 -8.70
C LEU A 168 -6.96 -9.70 -8.39
N GLY A 169 -7.49 -9.22 -7.26
CA GLY A 169 -7.39 -7.81 -6.88
C GLY A 169 -5.95 -7.39 -6.61
N THR A 170 -5.25 -8.15 -5.77
CA THR A 170 -3.83 -7.90 -5.47
C THR A 170 -2.95 -8.09 -6.70
N ALA A 171 -3.25 -9.07 -7.56
CA ALA A 171 -2.52 -9.26 -8.82
C ALA A 171 -2.65 -8.03 -9.75
N VAL A 172 -3.85 -7.49 -9.91
CA VAL A 172 -4.09 -6.27 -10.71
C VAL A 172 -3.38 -5.06 -10.11
N LEU A 173 -3.41 -4.90 -8.79
CA LEU A 173 -2.69 -3.83 -8.09
C LEU A 173 -1.17 -3.91 -8.36
N ILE A 174 -0.57 -5.09 -8.16
CA ILE A 174 0.87 -5.31 -8.39
C ILE A 174 1.22 -5.02 -9.86
N MET A 175 0.41 -5.49 -10.80
CA MET A 175 0.64 -5.25 -12.23
C MET A 175 0.57 -3.76 -12.57
N ALA A 176 -0.45 -3.04 -12.08
CA ALA A 176 -0.60 -1.61 -12.33
C ALA A 176 0.59 -0.80 -11.78
N VAL A 177 1.00 -1.06 -10.53
CA VAL A 177 2.18 -0.43 -9.93
C VAL A 177 3.44 -0.75 -10.74
N SER A 178 3.60 -2.01 -11.17
CA SER A 178 4.78 -2.45 -11.94
C SER A 178 4.91 -1.72 -13.27
N VAL A 179 3.82 -1.59 -14.01
CA VAL A 179 3.80 -0.82 -15.27
C VAL A 179 4.19 0.63 -15.03
N MET A 180 3.66 1.26 -13.99
CA MET A 180 3.97 2.65 -13.65
C MET A 180 5.44 2.84 -13.24
N VAL A 181 6.00 1.90 -12.46
CA VAL A 181 7.43 1.91 -12.09
C VAL A 181 8.32 1.73 -13.30
N LEU A 182 7.98 0.82 -14.24
CA LEU A 182 8.74 0.63 -15.49
C LEU A 182 8.69 1.88 -16.38
N LEU A 183 7.54 2.55 -16.48
CA LEU A 183 7.42 3.83 -17.20
C LEU A 183 8.29 4.92 -16.55
N ALA A 184 8.24 5.04 -15.23
CA ALA A 184 9.09 5.98 -14.50
C ALA A 184 10.59 5.66 -14.65
N ALA A 185 10.96 4.39 -14.85
CA ALA A 185 12.31 3.93 -15.10
C ALA A 185 12.81 4.22 -16.53
N GLY A 186 11.93 4.67 -17.44
CA GLY A 186 12.27 5.04 -18.82
C GLY A 186 11.77 4.07 -19.89
N ALA A 187 10.90 3.13 -19.55
CA ALA A 187 10.20 2.32 -20.54
C ALA A 187 9.25 3.20 -21.39
N ARG A 188 9.15 2.92 -22.68
CA ARG A 188 8.33 3.74 -23.58
C ARG A 188 6.85 3.40 -23.44
N VAL A 189 6.00 4.41 -23.34
CA VAL A 189 4.53 4.28 -23.23
C VAL A 189 3.94 3.46 -24.37
N ILE A 190 4.54 3.50 -25.57
CA ILE A 190 4.08 2.75 -26.72
C ILE A 190 4.06 1.24 -26.45
N TRP A 191 4.97 0.71 -25.62
CA TRP A 191 4.99 -0.72 -25.28
C TRP A 191 3.81 -1.10 -24.39
N VAL A 192 3.41 -0.20 -23.48
CA VAL A 192 2.20 -0.36 -22.67
C VAL A 192 0.98 -0.42 -23.60
N ALA A 193 0.86 0.55 -24.51
CA ALA A 193 -0.25 0.59 -25.47
C ALA A 193 -0.29 -0.66 -26.35
N ALA A 194 0.85 -1.16 -26.81
CA ALA A 194 0.94 -2.35 -27.64
C ALA A 194 0.53 -3.64 -26.88
N LEU A 195 0.87 -3.77 -25.60
CA LEU A 195 0.52 -4.94 -24.78
C LEU A 195 -0.81 -4.82 -24.04
N ALA A 196 -1.40 -3.62 -23.94
CA ALA A 196 -2.67 -3.40 -23.26
C ALA A 196 -3.80 -4.32 -23.78
N PRO A 197 -3.99 -4.53 -25.11
CA PRO A 197 -5.01 -5.46 -25.59
C PRO A 197 -4.80 -6.89 -25.08
N VAL A 198 -3.56 -7.37 -25.05
CA VAL A 198 -3.22 -8.71 -24.53
C VAL A 198 -3.52 -8.79 -23.04
N GLY A 199 -3.15 -7.76 -22.27
CA GLY A 199 -3.45 -7.67 -20.84
C GLY A 199 -4.96 -7.65 -20.57
N ILE A 200 -5.73 -6.90 -21.36
CA ILE A 200 -7.20 -6.83 -21.26
C ILE A 200 -7.80 -8.20 -21.59
N LEU A 201 -7.37 -8.86 -22.65
CA LEU A 201 -7.87 -10.19 -23.03
C LEU A 201 -7.54 -11.22 -21.95
N ALA A 202 -6.33 -11.20 -21.39
CA ALA A 202 -5.95 -12.07 -20.29
C ALA A 202 -6.81 -11.81 -19.03
N PHE A 203 -7.06 -10.54 -18.69
CA PHE A 203 -7.93 -10.17 -17.58
C PHE A 203 -9.37 -10.66 -17.78
N VAL A 204 -9.93 -10.41 -18.97
CA VAL A 204 -11.28 -10.88 -19.32
C VAL A 204 -11.34 -12.41 -19.28
N GLY A 205 -10.34 -13.10 -19.82
CA GLY A 205 -10.24 -14.55 -19.74
C GLY A 205 -10.23 -15.07 -18.31
N LEU A 206 -9.44 -14.44 -17.42
CA LEU A 206 -9.42 -14.79 -15.98
C LEU A 206 -10.75 -14.51 -15.27
N VAL A 207 -11.50 -13.51 -15.71
CA VAL A 207 -12.84 -13.23 -15.16
C VAL A 207 -13.81 -14.29 -15.62
N ILE A 208 -13.90 -14.55 -16.93
CA ILE A 208 -14.86 -15.52 -17.51
C ILE A 208 -14.59 -16.95 -17.02
N ALA A 209 -13.34 -17.30 -16.76
CA ALA A 209 -12.96 -18.61 -16.26
C ALA A 209 -13.49 -18.92 -14.84
N SER A 210 -14.04 -17.93 -14.13
CA SER A 210 -14.56 -18.10 -12.77
C SER A 210 -15.99 -17.53 -12.66
N PRO A 211 -17.03 -18.38 -12.49
CA PRO A 211 -18.41 -17.92 -12.31
C PRO A 211 -18.54 -16.87 -11.20
N TYR A 212 -17.87 -17.08 -10.08
CA TYR A 212 -17.84 -16.14 -8.96
C TYR A 212 -17.36 -14.72 -9.34
N ARG A 213 -16.42 -14.61 -10.30
CA ARG A 213 -15.93 -13.31 -10.76
C ARG A 213 -16.91 -12.64 -11.71
N VAL A 214 -17.57 -13.43 -12.56
CA VAL A 214 -18.64 -12.96 -13.45
C VAL A 214 -19.80 -12.43 -12.60
N ASP A 215 -20.20 -13.16 -11.58
CA ASP A 215 -21.27 -12.78 -10.67
C ASP A 215 -20.99 -11.43 -9.99
N ARG A 216 -19.74 -11.19 -9.54
CA ARG A 216 -19.35 -9.90 -8.95
C ARG A 216 -19.44 -8.72 -9.94
N ILE A 217 -19.14 -8.94 -11.22
CA ILE A 217 -19.33 -7.91 -12.24
C ILE A 217 -20.80 -7.68 -12.51
N SER A 218 -21.60 -8.75 -12.57
CA SER A 218 -23.06 -8.66 -12.70
C SER A 218 -23.69 -7.85 -11.57
N ALA A 219 -23.28 -8.16 -10.31
CA ALA A 219 -23.74 -7.45 -9.14
C ALA A 219 -23.31 -5.97 -9.10
N PHE A 220 -22.17 -5.64 -9.68
CA PHE A 220 -21.73 -4.26 -9.82
C PHE A 220 -22.58 -3.47 -10.82
N LEU A 221 -22.98 -4.11 -11.94
CA LEU A 221 -23.80 -3.48 -12.98
C LEU A 221 -25.25 -3.31 -12.53
N ASP A 222 -25.79 -4.30 -11.82
CA ASP A 222 -27.17 -4.29 -11.27
C ASP A 222 -27.20 -5.00 -9.90
N PRO A 223 -26.92 -4.28 -8.80
CA PRO A 223 -26.90 -4.87 -7.47
C PRO A 223 -28.29 -5.38 -7.03
N TYR A 224 -29.36 -4.79 -7.53
CA TYR A 224 -30.73 -5.10 -7.12
C TYR A 224 -31.28 -6.34 -7.79
N ARG A 225 -30.65 -6.85 -8.86
CA ARG A 225 -31.06 -8.10 -9.51
C ARG A 225 -31.02 -9.30 -8.57
N ASP A 226 -30.06 -9.32 -7.63
CA ASP A 226 -29.93 -10.32 -6.57
C ASP A 226 -29.53 -9.63 -5.26
N ALA A 227 -30.48 -8.86 -4.70
CA ALA A 227 -30.24 -7.99 -3.56
C ALA A 227 -29.93 -8.75 -2.25
N GLN A 228 -30.33 -10.02 -2.12
CA GLN A 228 -30.06 -10.85 -0.94
C GLN A 228 -28.85 -11.80 -1.13
N GLY A 229 -28.34 -11.92 -2.36
CA GLY A 229 -27.19 -12.73 -2.68
C GLY A 229 -25.96 -11.88 -3.00
N ILE A 230 -25.56 -11.87 -4.29
CA ILE A 230 -24.27 -11.28 -4.74
C ILE A 230 -24.26 -9.75 -4.62
N GLY A 231 -25.43 -9.08 -4.80
CA GLY A 231 -25.57 -7.63 -4.69
C GLY A 231 -25.59 -7.12 -3.24
N TYR A 232 -25.80 -8.00 -2.27
CA TYR A 232 -26.01 -7.65 -0.86
C TYR A 232 -24.88 -6.76 -0.30
N HIS A 233 -23.63 -7.10 -0.54
CA HIS A 233 -22.48 -6.34 -0.03
C HIS A 233 -22.45 -4.88 -0.54
N ILE A 234 -22.76 -4.65 -1.82
CA ILE A 234 -22.76 -3.31 -2.41
C ILE A 234 -23.92 -2.50 -1.83
N ILE A 235 -25.13 -3.09 -1.77
CA ILE A 235 -26.31 -2.43 -1.24
C ILE A 235 -26.10 -2.01 0.22
N GLN A 236 -25.63 -2.95 1.06
CA GLN A 236 -25.35 -2.64 2.47
C GLN A 236 -24.24 -1.59 2.65
N SER A 237 -23.21 -1.61 1.80
CA SER A 237 -22.17 -0.60 1.83
C SER A 237 -22.70 0.79 1.48
N LEU A 238 -23.52 0.90 0.46
CA LEU A 238 -24.16 2.17 0.07
C LEU A 238 -25.16 2.66 1.11
N GLU A 239 -25.90 1.74 1.76
CA GLU A 239 -26.79 2.06 2.86
C GLU A 239 -26.02 2.61 4.07
N ALA A 240 -24.87 2.00 4.43
CA ALA A 240 -23.99 2.53 5.47
C ALA A 240 -23.57 3.96 5.18
N ILE A 241 -23.07 4.22 3.97
CA ILE A 241 -22.58 5.55 3.57
C ILE A 241 -23.71 6.57 3.60
N SER A 242 -24.88 6.24 3.04
CA SER A 242 -26.01 7.15 3.01
C SER A 242 -26.60 7.41 4.40
N GLY A 243 -26.60 6.39 5.27
CA GLY A 243 -27.10 6.48 6.64
C GLY A 243 -26.25 7.36 7.56
N GLY A 244 -24.95 7.58 7.22
CA GLY A 244 -24.06 8.39 8.04
C GLY A 244 -24.28 9.92 7.90
N GLY A 245 -24.82 10.39 6.79
CA GLY A 245 -25.04 11.83 6.56
C GLY A 245 -23.77 12.66 6.72
N LEU A 246 -23.89 13.90 7.25
CA LEU A 246 -22.74 14.79 7.45
C LEU A 246 -21.91 14.46 8.69
N ALA A 247 -22.54 14.23 9.83
CA ALA A 247 -21.88 14.09 11.14
C ALA A 247 -21.74 12.63 11.61
N GLY A 248 -22.33 11.69 10.92
CA GLY A 248 -22.38 10.29 11.33
C GLY A 248 -23.45 9.99 12.37
N ARG A 249 -23.66 8.70 12.65
CA ARG A 249 -24.57 8.22 13.73
C ARG A 249 -23.89 8.23 15.10
N GLY A 250 -22.60 8.58 15.16
CA GLY A 250 -21.77 8.52 16.35
C GLY A 250 -20.95 7.22 16.43
N LEU A 251 -19.81 7.31 17.11
CA LEU A 251 -18.92 6.17 17.32
C LEU A 251 -19.65 5.03 18.06
N GLY A 252 -19.53 3.83 17.57
CA GLY A 252 -20.17 2.66 18.15
C GLY A 252 -21.64 2.45 17.74
N ASN A 253 -22.25 3.36 16.99
CA ASN A 253 -23.68 3.34 16.65
C ASN A 253 -23.97 2.87 15.21
N SER A 254 -23.01 2.25 14.53
CA SER A 254 -23.30 1.58 13.26
C SER A 254 -24.28 0.43 13.48
N GLU A 255 -25.34 0.37 12.69
CA GLU A 255 -26.28 -0.75 12.69
C GLU A 255 -25.76 -1.90 11.81
N LEU A 256 -25.08 -1.57 10.72
CA LEU A 256 -24.67 -2.53 9.71
C LEU A 256 -23.50 -3.43 10.15
N LYS A 257 -22.74 -3.03 11.17
CA LYS A 257 -21.68 -3.87 11.76
C LYS A 257 -22.19 -5.11 12.49
N PHE A 258 -23.47 -5.15 12.89
CA PHE A 258 -24.08 -6.26 13.62
C PHE A 258 -24.45 -7.45 12.72
N GLY A 259 -23.65 -7.73 11.69
CA GLY A 259 -23.81 -8.88 10.82
C GLY A 259 -24.52 -8.57 9.50
N TYR A 260 -25.03 -7.35 9.33
CA TYR A 260 -25.65 -6.93 8.08
C TYR A 260 -24.62 -6.65 6.98
N LEU A 261 -23.41 -6.15 7.33
CA LEU A 261 -22.32 -5.94 6.36
C LEU A 261 -21.21 -6.97 6.59
N PRO A 262 -21.10 -8.01 5.75
CA PRO A 262 -20.01 -8.97 5.82
C PRO A 262 -18.67 -8.28 5.58
N GLU A 263 -17.60 -8.77 6.21
CA GLU A 263 -16.24 -8.21 6.11
C GLU A 263 -16.15 -6.71 6.49
N ALA A 264 -17.05 -6.24 7.39
CA ALA A 264 -17.08 -4.85 7.87
C ALA A 264 -15.76 -4.38 8.51
N THR A 265 -14.97 -5.31 9.10
CA THR A 265 -13.68 -4.99 9.73
C THR A 265 -12.50 -5.00 8.75
N THR A 266 -12.69 -5.51 7.55
CA THR A 266 -11.64 -5.71 6.54
C THR A 266 -11.91 -4.85 5.31
N ASP A 267 -12.61 -5.37 4.32
CA ASP A 267 -12.75 -4.75 3.00
C ASP A 267 -13.71 -3.55 3.00
N PHE A 268 -14.70 -3.56 3.90
CA PHE A 268 -15.75 -2.52 4.00
C PHE A 268 -15.62 -1.61 5.22
N ILE A 269 -14.46 -1.58 5.88
CA ILE A 269 -14.25 -0.71 7.06
C ILE A 269 -14.54 0.76 6.76
N TYR A 270 -14.28 1.23 5.53
CA TYR A 270 -14.58 2.59 5.12
C TYR A 270 -16.09 2.91 5.12
N ALA A 271 -16.95 1.91 4.84
CA ALA A 271 -18.41 2.08 4.95
C ALA A 271 -18.82 2.30 6.41
N ILE A 272 -18.22 1.57 7.36
CA ILE A 272 -18.47 1.76 8.80
C ILE A 272 -17.96 3.14 9.27
N VAL A 273 -16.79 3.58 8.76
CA VAL A 273 -16.30 4.95 9.02
C VAL A 273 -17.32 5.98 8.53
N ALA A 274 -17.87 5.78 7.33
CA ALA A 274 -18.86 6.69 6.76
C ALA A 274 -20.18 6.67 7.54
N GLU A 275 -20.63 5.52 8.06
CA GLU A 275 -21.83 5.41 8.86
C GLU A 275 -21.66 6.05 10.24
N GLU A 276 -20.57 5.74 10.96
CA GLU A 276 -20.36 6.21 12.34
C GLU A 276 -19.88 7.67 12.42
N LEU A 277 -18.98 8.11 11.51
CA LEU A 277 -18.37 9.44 11.51
C LEU A 277 -18.89 10.36 10.39
N GLY A 278 -19.74 9.83 9.51
CA GLY A 278 -20.34 10.58 8.42
C GLY A 278 -19.34 11.06 7.36
N LEU A 279 -19.74 12.08 6.60
CA LEU A 279 -18.90 12.72 5.59
C LEU A 279 -17.63 13.32 6.20
N THR A 280 -17.68 13.84 7.43
CA THR A 280 -16.54 14.44 8.12
C THR A 280 -15.45 13.42 8.40
N GLY A 281 -15.80 12.23 8.91
CA GLY A 281 -14.85 11.14 9.13
C GLY A 281 -14.31 10.57 7.82
N SER A 282 -15.18 10.41 6.82
CA SER A 282 -14.78 9.98 5.47
C SER A 282 -13.79 10.95 4.83
N ALA A 283 -14.05 12.26 4.92
CA ALA A 283 -13.16 13.30 4.41
C ALA A 283 -11.83 13.34 5.16
N LEU A 284 -11.82 13.13 6.48
CA LEU A 284 -10.60 13.02 7.28
C LEU A 284 -9.73 11.86 6.78
N VAL A 285 -10.30 10.67 6.59
CA VAL A 285 -9.58 9.49 6.13
C VAL A 285 -9.01 9.71 4.72
N ILE A 286 -9.82 10.22 3.78
CA ILE A 286 -9.35 10.57 2.43
C ILE A 286 -8.25 11.63 2.50
N GLY A 287 -8.44 12.67 3.31
CA GLY A 287 -7.45 13.74 3.52
C GLY A 287 -6.11 13.22 4.03
N LEU A 288 -6.13 12.25 4.96
CA LEU A 288 -4.91 11.61 5.45
C LEU A 288 -4.20 10.80 4.35
N TYR A 289 -4.93 10.08 3.48
CA TYR A 289 -4.31 9.42 2.31
C TYR A 289 -3.75 10.42 1.30
N VAL A 290 -4.49 11.48 1.00
CA VAL A 290 -4.01 12.55 0.09
C VAL A 290 -2.75 13.19 0.65
N LEU A 291 -2.70 13.48 1.96
CA LEU A 291 -1.53 14.02 2.63
C LEU A 291 -0.34 13.03 2.56
N LEU A 292 -0.58 11.75 2.83
CA LEU A 292 0.43 10.70 2.75
C LEU A 292 1.05 10.60 1.35
N ILE A 293 0.19 10.57 0.32
CA ILE A 293 0.61 10.49 -1.08
C ILE A 293 1.36 11.77 -1.49
N ALA A 294 0.84 12.95 -1.18
CA ALA A 294 1.46 14.22 -1.51
C ALA A 294 2.84 14.38 -0.85
N CYS A 295 2.94 14.05 0.45
CA CYS A 295 4.21 14.07 1.17
C CYS A 295 5.18 13.00 0.63
N GLY A 296 4.70 11.80 0.31
CA GLY A 296 5.52 10.75 -0.31
C GLY A 296 6.06 11.16 -1.69
N ILE A 297 5.23 11.76 -2.54
CA ILE A 297 5.68 12.35 -3.82
C ILE A 297 6.70 13.46 -3.57
N ALA A 298 6.48 14.34 -2.59
CA ALA A 298 7.41 15.40 -2.25
C ALA A 298 8.79 14.86 -1.82
N VAL A 299 8.83 13.77 -1.04
CA VAL A 299 10.10 13.08 -0.68
C VAL A 299 10.83 12.62 -1.94
N VAL A 300 10.13 11.97 -2.86
CA VAL A 300 10.75 11.37 -4.07
C VAL A 300 11.17 12.43 -5.09
N THR A 301 10.50 13.58 -5.13
CA THR A 301 10.71 14.61 -6.15
C THR A 301 11.39 15.87 -5.62
N ALA A 302 10.76 16.59 -4.70
CA ALA A 302 11.21 17.90 -4.24
C ALA A 302 12.41 17.78 -3.28
N VAL A 303 12.31 16.87 -2.29
CA VAL A 303 13.40 16.63 -1.33
C VAL A 303 14.62 16.02 -2.03
N ALA A 304 14.39 15.21 -3.07
CA ALA A 304 15.44 14.59 -3.86
C ALA A 304 16.25 15.59 -4.72
N ARG A 305 15.81 16.84 -4.86
CA ARG A 305 16.51 17.85 -5.69
C ARG A 305 17.55 18.61 -4.88
N GLY A 306 18.81 18.59 -5.35
CA GLY A 306 19.92 19.42 -4.90
C GLY A 306 20.41 20.33 -6.02
N ARG A 307 21.31 21.25 -5.72
CA ARG A 307 21.90 22.19 -6.71
C ARG A 307 22.65 21.46 -7.83
N GLY A 308 23.27 20.31 -7.53
CA GLY A 308 24.02 19.49 -8.48
C GLY A 308 23.25 18.35 -9.12
N GLY A 309 21.95 18.24 -8.91
CA GLY A 309 21.13 17.15 -9.43
C GLY A 309 20.34 16.40 -8.34
N SER A 310 20.10 15.10 -8.54
CA SER A 310 19.37 14.30 -7.56
C SER A 310 20.22 13.92 -6.36
N LEU A 311 19.69 14.13 -5.16
CA LEU A 311 20.26 13.72 -3.87
C LEU A 311 19.99 12.25 -3.54
N LEU A 312 18.98 11.66 -4.18
CA LEU A 312 18.63 10.24 -4.03
C LEU A 312 19.20 9.43 -5.19
N SER A 313 19.59 8.20 -4.89
CA SER A 313 19.94 7.24 -5.94
C SER A 313 18.71 6.95 -6.83
N PRO A 314 18.91 6.60 -8.12
CA PRO A 314 17.80 6.22 -9.01
C PRO A 314 16.97 5.05 -8.45
N PHE A 315 17.60 4.13 -7.73
CA PHE A 315 16.92 3.04 -7.02
C PHE A 315 15.95 3.60 -5.97
N ALA A 316 16.41 4.49 -5.10
CA ALA A 316 15.60 5.08 -4.05
C ALA A 316 14.39 5.84 -4.62
N GLN A 317 14.58 6.57 -5.72
CA GLN A 317 13.49 7.30 -6.38
C GLN A 317 12.42 6.35 -6.94
N LEU A 318 12.84 5.32 -7.69
CA LEU A 318 11.90 4.33 -8.26
C LEU A 318 11.18 3.53 -7.18
N LEU A 319 11.90 3.11 -6.13
CA LEU A 319 11.31 2.41 -4.99
C LEU A 319 10.30 3.29 -4.27
N GLY A 320 10.66 4.53 -3.94
CA GLY A 320 9.77 5.48 -3.28
C GLY A 320 8.50 5.74 -4.09
N PHE A 321 8.65 5.93 -5.40
CA PHE A 321 7.52 6.05 -6.32
C PHE A 321 6.62 4.80 -6.29
N GLY A 322 7.21 3.60 -6.33
CA GLY A 322 6.48 2.33 -6.22
C GLY A 322 5.72 2.20 -4.88
N ILE A 323 6.32 2.63 -3.76
CA ILE A 323 5.66 2.62 -2.44
C ILE A 323 4.44 3.55 -2.45
N VAL A 324 4.59 4.79 -2.91
CA VAL A 324 3.51 5.77 -2.97
C VAL A 324 2.36 5.29 -3.84
N LEU A 325 2.68 4.74 -5.03
CA LEU A 325 1.67 4.18 -5.94
C LEU A 325 0.94 2.98 -5.34
N THR A 326 1.67 2.09 -4.64
CA THR A 326 1.05 0.91 -4.01
C THR A 326 0.01 1.33 -2.98
N VAL A 327 0.35 2.26 -2.08
CA VAL A 327 -0.60 2.80 -1.08
C VAL A 327 -1.76 3.52 -1.77
N GLY A 328 -1.44 4.40 -2.74
CA GLY A 328 -2.44 5.21 -3.43
C GLY A 328 -3.44 4.39 -4.22
N PHE A 329 -2.97 3.45 -5.03
CA PHE A 329 -3.86 2.59 -5.83
C PHE A 329 -4.67 1.65 -4.94
N GLN A 330 -4.07 1.08 -3.90
CA GLN A 330 -4.80 0.20 -2.98
C GLN A 330 -5.92 0.96 -2.26
N ALA A 331 -5.64 2.17 -1.75
CA ALA A 331 -6.65 3.01 -1.11
C ALA A 331 -7.74 3.43 -2.11
N LEU A 332 -7.36 3.87 -3.31
CA LEU A 332 -8.30 4.27 -4.36
C LEU A 332 -9.23 3.11 -4.75
N ILE A 333 -8.68 1.92 -5.00
CA ILE A 333 -9.47 0.75 -5.38
C ILE A 333 -10.46 0.39 -4.27
N ASN A 334 -10.02 0.37 -2.99
CA ASN A 334 -10.92 0.07 -1.87
C ASN A 334 -12.05 1.09 -1.76
N VAL A 335 -11.75 2.40 -1.80
CA VAL A 335 -12.77 3.45 -1.74
C VAL A 335 -13.73 3.33 -2.93
N CYS A 336 -13.24 3.09 -4.15
CA CYS A 336 -14.11 2.86 -5.32
C CYS A 336 -15.03 1.65 -5.15
N VAL A 337 -14.51 0.54 -4.58
CA VAL A 337 -15.33 -0.65 -4.30
C VAL A 337 -16.42 -0.35 -3.28
N VAL A 338 -16.06 0.27 -2.17
CA VAL A 338 -16.98 0.56 -1.06
C VAL A 338 -18.06 1.57 -1.46
N THR A 339 -17.72 2.52 -2.33
CA THR A 339 -18.67 3.52 -2.87
C THR A 339 -19.45 3.03 -4.11
N GLY A 340 -19.32 1.76 -4.50
CA GLY A 340 -20.02 1.21 -5.65
C GLY A 340 -19.53 1.73 -7.02
N LEU A 341 -18.32 2.31 -7.08
CA LEU A 341 -17.70 2.76 -8.33
C LEU A 341 -16.84 1.67 -9.02
N ALA A 342 -16.61 0.55 -8.33
CA ALA A 342 -15.88 -0.61 -8.85
C ALA A 342 -16.49 -1.91 -8.34
N PRO A 343 -16.34 -3.03 -9.08
CA PRO A 343 -16.84 -4.33 -8.64
C PRO A 343 -16.21 -4.76 -7.31
N THR A 344 -16.99 -5.42 -6.46
CA THR A 344 -16.54 -5.89 -5.15
C THR A 344 -15.32 -6.80 -5.27
N LYS A 345 -14.26 -6.44 -4.54
CA LYS A 345 -13.00 -7.20 -4.42
C LYS A 345 -12.52 -7.13 -2.98
N GLY A 346 -11.93 -8.23 -2.51
CA GLY A 346 -11.32 -8.33 -1.19
C GLY A 346 -9.97 -7.62 -1.14
N ILE A 347 -9.94 -6.30 -1.28
CA ILE A 347 -8.72 -5.50 -1.14
C ILE A 347 -8.89 -4.63 0.10
N ALA A 348 -8.11 -4.93 1.12
CA ALA A 348 -8.11 -4.20 2.37
C ALA A 348 -7.65 -2.74 2.17
N LEU A 349 -8.27 -1.80 2.87
CA LEU A 349 -7.82 -0.40 2.91
C LEU A 349 -6.51 -0.30 3.70
N PRO A 350 -5.39 0.20 3.10
CA PRO A 350 -4.08 0.19 3.75
C PRO A 350 -4.11 0.94 5.08
N LEU A 351 -3.52 0.38 6.13
CA LEU A 351 -3.47 0.95 7.49
C LEU A 351 -4.82 1.12 8.20
N MET A 352 -5.94 0.94 7.50
CA MET A 352 -7.29 1.13 8.07
C MET A 352 -8.00 -0.19 8.33
N SER A 353 -7.95 -1.13 7.39
CA SER A 353 -8.60 -2.44 7.53
C SER A 353 -7.96 -3.25 8.63
N ARG A 354 -8.75 -4.15 9.25
CA ARG A 354 -8.26 -5.12 10.24
C ARG A 354 -6.97 -5.76 9.74
N GLY A 355 -5.86 -5.20 10.20
CA GLY A 355 -4.53 -5.57 9.78
C GLY A 355 -3.84 -6.41 10.85
N GLY A 356 -3.15 -7.44 10.41
CA GLY A 356 -2.12 -8.10 11.17
C GLY A 356 -0.77 -7.71 10.55
N THR A 357 -0.20 -8.68 9.81
CA THR A 357 1.06 -8.50 9.07
C THR A 357 0.99 -7.42 7.97
N GLY A 358 -0.20 -7.14 7.42
CA GLY A 358 -0.40 -6.08 6.42
C GLY A 358 -0.04 -4.69 6.95
N TRP A 359 -0.40 -4.34 8.19
CA TRP A 359 -0.01 -3.07 8.79
C TRP A 359 1.50 -2.96 8.98
N ILE A 360 2.13 -4.04 9.44
CA ILE A 360 3.59 -4.10 9.67
C ILE A 360 4.35 -3.90 8.36
N LEU A 361 3.98 -4.62 7.29
CA LEU A 361 4.63 -4.51 5.99
C LEU A 361 4.41 -3.14 5.34
N THR A 362 3.19 -2.59 5.46
CA THR A 362 2.88 -1.25 4.96
C THR A 362 3.68 -0.18 5.69
N CYS A 363 3.73 -0.22 7.02
CA CYS A 363 4.50 0.73 7.82
C CYS A 363 6.01 0.60 7.58
N LEU A 364 6.53 -0.64 7.45
CA LEU A 364 7.93 -0.86 7.09
C LEU A 364 8.27 -0.19 5.75
N SER A 365 7.41 -0.38 4.76
CA SER A 365 7.61 0.18 3.41
C SER A 365 7.48 1.71 3.41
N ILE A 366 6.51 2.27 4.13
CA ILE A 366 6.38 3.74 4.28
C ILE A 366 7.57 4.31 5.06
N GLY A 367 8.11 3.57 6.03
CA GLY A 367 9.32 3.96 6.76
C GLY A 367 10.53 4.18 5.84
N LEU A 368 10.62 3.45 4.71
CA LEU A 368 11.66 3.68 3.71
C LEU A 368 11.58 5.10 3.09
N LEU A 369 10.38 5.70 2.95
CA LEU A 369 10.25 7.09 2.49
C LEU A 369 10.91 8.07 3.48
N VAL A 370 10.73 7.83 4.79
CA VAL A 370 11.39 8.62 5.83
C VAL A 370 12.92 8.44 5.77
N SER A 371 13.40 7.21 5.52
CA SER A 371 14.82 6.92 5.32
C SER A 371 15.40 7.66 4.10
N MET A 372 14.63 7.78 3.01
CA MET A 372 15.03 8.51 1.80
C MET A 372 15.26 9.99 2.09
N GLU A 373 14.37 10.66 2.84
CA GLU A 373 14.57 12.06 3.23
C GLU A 373 15.83 12.23 4.08
N ARG A 374 16.08 11.32 5.04
CA ARG A 374 17.32 11.33 5.83
C ARG A 374 18.57 11.11 4.98
N ALA A 375 18.48 10.27 3.93
CA ALA A 375 19.59 10.07 2.99
C ALA A 375 19.87 11.35 2.18
N ALA A 376 18.82 12.01 1.70
CA ALA A 376 18.92 13.28 0.99
C ALA A 376 19.54 14.39 1.89
N ASP A 377 19.12 14.48 3.15
CA ASP A 377 19.67 15.45 4.10
C ASP A 377 21.16 15.20 4.38
N ARG A 378 21.57 13.94 4.52
CA ARG A 378 23.02 13.60 4.65
C ARG A 378 23.79 14.06 3.42
N ARG A 379 23.26 13.79 2.23
CA ARG A 379 23.90 14.19 0.98
C ARG A 379 24.00 15.71 0.82
N ARG A 380 22.97 16.46 1.28
CA ARG A 380 23.01 17.94 1.34
C ARG A 380 24.16 18.44 2.20
N ARG A 381 24.32 17.85 3.40
CA ARG A 381 25.41 18.23 4.31
C ARG A 381 26.78 17.94 3.70
N GLU A 382 26.95 16.78 3.03
CA GLU A 382 28.19 16.44 2.31
C GLU A 382 28.53 17.44 1.18
N LEU A 383 27.50 18.01 0.54
CA LEU A 383 27.64 19.00 -0.53
C LEU A 383 27.69 20.45 -0.02
N GLY A 384 27.61 20.68 1.29
CA GLY A 384 27.53 22.03 1.87
C GLY A 384 26.22 22.76 1.55
N GLU A 385 25.16 22.04 1.16
CA GLU A 385 23.84 22.62 0.89
C GLU A 385 23.03 22.76 2.18
N PRO A 386 22.18 23.81 2.31
CA PRO A 386 21.33 23.99 3.47
C PRO A 386 20.32 22.86 3.57
N VAL A 387 20.16 22.32 4.78
CA VAL A 387 19.13 21.31 5.09
C VAL A 387 17.82 22.03 5.47
N PRO A 388 16.70 21.76 4.81
CA PRO A 388 15.42 22.40 5.12
C PRO A 388 15.06 22.22 6.61
N GLY A 389 14.83 23.34 7.33
CA GLY A 389 14.42 23.34 8.72
C GLY A 389 15.56 23.32 9.76
N GLU A 390 16.83 23.34 9.35
CA GLU A 390 17.96 23.62 10.22
C GLU A 390 18.30 25.11 10.17
N GLU A 391 18.55 25.74 11.32
CA GLU A 391 19.12 27.08 11.35
C GLU A 391 20.53 27.04 10.78
N PRO A 392 20.91 28.04 9.94
CA PRO A 392 22.26 28.07 9.41
C PRO A 392 23.27 28.12 10.55
N THR A 393 24.15 27.16 10.61
CA THR A 393 25.26 27.18 11.57
C THR A 393 26.08 28.45 11.35
N ARG A 394 26.51 29.10 12.42
CA ARG A 394 27.24 30.38 12.44
C ARG A 394 28.41 30.45 11.45
N ASP A 395 29.02 29.33 11.08
CA ASP A 395 30.08 29.24 10.09
C ASP A 395 29.62 29.47 8.65
N GLN A 396 28.38 29.14 8.30
CA GLN A 396 27.84 29.39 6.96
C GLN A 396 27.45 30.85 6.72
N SER A 397 27.23 31.62 7.79
CA SER A 397 26.96 33.05 7.69
C SER A 397 28.21 33.88 7.37
N LEU A 398 29.40 33.38 7.70
CA LEU A 398 30.67 34.05 7.42
C LEU A 398 31.15 33.85 5.98
N THR A 399 30.84 32.70 5.36
CA THR A 399 31.21 32.44 3.95
C THR A 399 30.28 33.09 2.93
N GLY A 400 28.99 33.30 3.32
CA GLY A 400 28.00 34.03 2.47
C GLY A 400 28.25 35.52 2.40
N SER A 401 28.84 36.13 3.43
CA SER A 401 29.19 37.56 3.48
C SER A 401 30.41 37.90 2.65
N ALA A 402 31.33 36.95 2.44
CA ALA A 402 32.55 37.17 1.65
C ALA A 402 32.30 37.05 0.13
N ALA A 403 31.28 36.37 -0.32
CA ALA A 403 30.95 36.19 -1.75
C ALA A 403 30.09 37.32 -2.33
N GLY A 404 29.55 38.24 -1.48
CA GLY A 404 28.77 39.40 -1.90
C GLY A 404 29.52 40.73 -1.93
N ALA A 405 30.85 40.72 -1.66
CA ALA A 405 31.70 41.92 -1.61
C ALA A 405 32.83 41.92 -2.62
N ALA A 406 32.76 41.07 -3.69
CA ALA A 406 33.74 41.05 -4.77
C ALA A 406 33.06 41.38 -6.12
#